data_16f0f0876bea14ff2e4f7d7bcf1762b9
#
_entry.id   16f0f0876bea14ff2e4f7d7bcf1762b9
#
_cell.length_a   1.000
_cell.length_b   1.000
_cell.length_c   1.000
_cell.angle_alpha   90.00
_cell.angle_beta   90.00
_cell.angle_gamma   90.00
#
_symmetry.space_group_name_H-M   'P 1'
#
loop_
_entity.id
_entity.type
_entity.pdbx_description
1 polymer ?
#
loop_
_entity_poly.entity_id
_entity_poly.type
_entity_poly.pdbx_seq_one_letter_code
_entity_poly.pdbx_strand_id
1 'polypeptide(L)'
;MQIGTISVENPLFLAPMAGVTDWAFRTVCAQLGAGVTITEMVSSRALVYKDKKTAKLLRKNEGSLCGAQIFGNDPATMAEGAKLALEISGCDFIDINMGCPMPKIANSGDGSGLMRTPELAGEILRAVCAAVPVPVTVKCRLGWDKGSINVLDFTKRMEDSGAAMVTIHGRTRAQLYSGVADWDTIRKVKEQLSIPVIANGDIVDGASALRCSHWTGADGLMIGRSTFGDPWIFAEVRAALGGSPLPQRPALKDRIAVALRQFELAEQDHGEHIACLEARKHFAWYLRGVAHSGFYKKEISSMTSMEDIYRIAKEISRDLV
;
A
#
# COMPACT_ATOMS: atom_id res chain seq x y z
N MET A 1 -13.49 -8.99 -9.50
CA MET A 1 -13.32 -7.84 -10.42
C MET A 1 -12.20 -8.11 -11.40
N GLN A 2 -11.99 -7.26 -12.41
CA GLN A 2 -10.90 -7.39 -13.38
C GLN A 2 -9.96 -6.19 -13.31
N ILE A 3 -8.65 -6.40 -13.38
CA ILE A 3 -7.65 -5.35 -13.62
C ILE A 3 -7.10 -5.62 -15.03
N GLY A 4 -7.67 -4.96 -16.05
CA GLY A 4 -7.39 -5.31 -17.43
C GLY A 4 -7.67 -6.80 -17.70
N THR A 5 -6.64 -7.57 -18.00
CA THR A 5 -6.73 -9.03 -18.26
C THR A 5 -6.63 -9.90 -17.00
N ILE A 6 -6.37 -9.31 -15.82
CA ILE A 6 -6.12 -10.05 -14.58
C ILE A 6 -7.43 -10.19 -13.78
N SER A 7 -7.83 -11.43 -13.46
CA SER A 7 -8.95 -11.70 -12.56
C SER A 7 -8.53 -11.54 -11.10
N VAL A 8 -9.30 -10.76 -10.35
CA VAL A 8 -9.09 -10.52 -8.91
C VAL A 8 -10.27 -11.07 -8.13
N GLU A 9 -10.07 -12.21 -7.49
CA GLU A 9 -11.10 -12.87 -6.68
C GLU A 9 -11.31 -12.18 -5.34
N ASN A 10 -10.22 -11.72 -4.72
CA ASN A 10 -10.24 -11.04 -3.42
C ASN A 10 -9.76 -9.58 -3.61
N PRO A 11 -10.68 -8.60 -3.76
CA PRO A 11 -10.33 -7.21 -4.02
C PRO A 11 -10.00 -6.42 -2.74
N LEU A 12 -9.22 -7.03 -1.84
CA LEU A 12 -8.66 -6.39 -0.65
C LEU A 12 -7.18 -6.09 -0.88
N PHE A 13 -6.86 -4.81 -0.94
CA PHE A 13 -5.54 -4.31 -1.28
C PHE A 13 -4.77 -3.84 -0.06
N LEU A 14 -3.50 -4.23 0.05
CA LEU A 14 -2.57 -3.56 0.96
C LEU A 14 -2.04 -2.28 0.28
N ALA A 15 -2.22 -1.14 0.94
CA ALA A 15 -1.72 0.13 0.43
C ALA A 15 -0.18 0.18 0.40
N PRO A 16 0.44 0.71 -0.67
CA PRO A 16 1.88 0.97 -0.68
C PRO A 16 2.23 2.09 0.31
N MET A 17 3.14 1.82 1.24
CA MET A 17 3.57 2.76 2.29
C MET A 17 5.09 2.71 2.43
N ALA A 18 5.77 3.75 1.96
CA ALA A 18 7.23 3.84 1.98
C ALA A 18 7.80 3.64 3.39
N GLY A 19 8.79 2.76 3.49
CA GLY A 19 9.40 2.35 4.75
C GLY A 19 8.52 1.46 5.63
N VAL A 20 7.41 0.92 5.14
CA VAL A 20 6.48 0.06 5.91
C VAL A 20 6.11 -1.22 5.17
N THR A 21 5.71 -1.09 3.90
CA THR A 21 5.25 -2.24 3.12
C THR A 21 6.39 -2.86 2.32
N ASP A 22 7.47 -3.19 3.01
CA ASP A 22 8.56 -3.99 2.50
C ASP A 22 8.09 -5.38 2.05
N TRP A 23 8.97 -6.15 1.44
CA TRP A 23 8.65 -7.49 0.97
C TRP A 23 8.15 -8.41 2.10
N ALA A 24 8.77 -8.34 3.28
CA ALA A 24 8.42 -9.19 4.42
C ALA A 24 7.00 -8.88 4.93
N PHE A 25 6.67 -7.60 5.10
CA PHE A 25 5.33 -7.21 5.56
C PHE A 25 4.24 -7.50 4.52
N ARG A 26 4.52 -7.28 3.21
CA ARG A 26 3.58 -7.67 2.13
C ARG A 26 3.32 -9.17 2.14
N THR A 27 4.37 -9.99 2.33
CA THR A 27 4.25 -11.45 2.43
C THR A 27 3.35 -11.86 3.60
N VAL A 28 3.55 -11.28 4.77
CA VAL A 28 2.70 -11.55 5.95
C VAL A 28 1.25 -11.12 5.70
N CYS A 29 1.03 -9.93 5.12
CA CYS A 29 -0.32 -9.46 4.80
C CYS A 29 -1.02 -10.37 3.77
N ALA A 30 -0.31 -10.86 2.75
CA ALA A 30 -0.83 -11.78 1.76
C ALA A 30 -1.24 -13.12 2.41
N GLN A 31 -0.41 -13.68 3.28
CA GLN A 31 -0.71 -14.90 4.03
C GLN A 31 -1.93 -14.75 4.96
N LEU A 32 -2.21 -13.53 5.42
CA LEU A 32 -3.33 -13.20 6.31
C LEU A 32 -4.55 -12.62 5.58
N GLY A 33 -4.57 -12.68 4.24
CA GLY A 33 -5.78 -12.46 3.46
C GLY A 33 -5.81 -11.19 2.61
N ALA A 34 -4.71 -10.45 2.45
CA ALA A 34 -4.62 -9.44 1.40
C ALA A 34 -4.61 -10.13 0.02
N GLY A 35 -5.60 -9.84 -0.82
CA GLY A 35 -5.68 -10.43 -2.15
C GLY A 35 -4.75 -9.77 -3.17
N VAL A 36 -4.42 -8.50 -2.95
CA VAL A 36 -3.52 -7.71 -3.79
C VAL A 36 -2.58 -6.90 -2.92
N THR A 37 -1.29 -6.93 -3.24
CA THR A 37 -0.28 -6.07 -2.65
C THR A 37 0.33 -5.16 -3.70
N ILE A 38 0.93 -4.06 -3.26
CA ILE A 38 1.67 -3.15 -4.14
C ILE A 38 3.01 -2.85 -3.48
N THR A 39 4.09 -2.89 -4.24
CA THR A 39 5.44 -2.60 -3.72
C THR A 39 5.52 -1.17 -3.15
N GLU A 40 6.55 -0.90 -2.38
CA GLU A 40 6.90 0.49 -2.09
C GLU A 40 7.18 1.23 -3.40
N MET A 41 6.89 2.53 -3.41
CA MET A 41 7.08 3.34 -4.61
C MET A 41 8.56 3.54 -4.94
N VAL A 42 8.94 3.33 -6.18
CA VAL A 42 10.30 3.52 -6.67
C VAL A 42 10.37 4.61 -7.74
N SER A 43 11.46 5.38 -7.72
CA SER A 43 11.70 6.40 -8.75
C SER A 43 12.06 5.73 -10.07
N SER A 44 11.27 5.99 -11.14
CA SER A 44 11.59 5.53 -12.50
C SER A 44 12.97 6.05 -12.95
N ARG A 45 13.28 7.29 -12.60
CA ARG A 45 14.59 7.87 -12.88
C ARG A 45 15.72 7.11 -12.19
N ALA A 46 15.56 6.72 -10.92
CA ALA A 46 16.57 5.93 -10.21
C ALA A 46 16.76 4.54 -10.85
N LEU A 47 15.69 3.90 -11.33
CA LEU A 47 15.78 2.63 -12.07
C LEU A 47 16.57 2.78 -13.36
N VAL A 48 16.27 3.80 -14.17
CA VAL A 48 17.01 4.11 -15.41
C VAL A 48 18.50 4.34 -15.15
N TYR A 49 18.85 4.98 -14.02
CA TYR A 49 20.24 5.13 -13.57
C TYR A 49 20.80 3.90 -12.84
N LYS A 50 20.09 2.76 -12.85
CA LYS A 50 20.53 1.47 -12.29
C LYS A 50 20.87 1.50 -10.80
N ASP A 51 20.09 2.27 -10.00
CA ASP A 51 20.24 2.29 -8.55
C ASP A 51 19.81 0.94 -7.96
N LYS A 52 20.78 0.20 -7.43
CA LYS A 52 20.59 -1.15 -6.87
C LYS A 52 19.72 -1.17 -5.60
N LYS A 53 19.70 -0.07 -4.83
CA LYS A 53 18.89 0.01 -3.60
C LYS A 53 17.43 0.14 -3.96
N THR A 54 17.12 0.98 -4.94
CA THR A 54 15.78 1.17 -5.49
C THR A 54 15.22 -0.14 -6.07
N ALA A 55 16.02 -0.90 -6.82
CA ALA A 55 15.61 -2.17 -7.41
C ALA A 55 15.17 -3.21 -6.37
N LYS A 56 15.81 -3.26 -5.19
CA LYS A 56 15.43 -4.19 -4.10
C LYS A 56 14.02 -4.00 -3.57
N LEU A 57 13.48 -2.77 -3.62
CA LEU A 57 12.11 -2.47 -3.17
C LEU A 57 11.04 -3.12 -4.05
N LEU A 58 11.38 -3.55 -5.26
CA LEU A 58 10.47 -4.13 -6.24
C LEU A 58 10.26 -5.64 -6.09
N ARG A 59 10.89 -6.31 -5.12
CA ARG A 59 10.74 -7.74 -4.93
C ARG A 59 9.27 -8.13 -4.78
N LYS A 60 8.76 -8.98 -5.68
CA LYS A 60 7.41 -9.54 -5.63
C LYS A 60 7.28 -10.48 -4.42
N ASN A 61 6.16 -10.42 -3.71
CA ASN A 61 5.80 -11.41 -2.70
C ASN A 61 4.93 -12.51 -3.29
N GLU A 62 4.92 -13.66 -2.64
CA GLU A 62 4.06 -14.79 -2.97
C GLU A 62 2.71 -14.68 -2.25
N GLY A 63 1.74 -15.48 -2.69
CA GLY A 63 0.43 -15.64 -2.02
C GLY A 63 -0.62 -14.56 -2.33
N SER A 64 -0.29 -13.54 -3.15
CA SER A 64 -1.23 -12.55 -3.66
C SER A 64 -0.79 -12.01 -5.02
N LEU A 65 -1.70 -11.37 -5.73
CA LEU A 65 -1.32 -10.52 -6.85
C LEU A 65 -0.47 -9.35 -6.34
N CYS A 66 0.54 -8.95 -7.13
CA CYS A 66 1.47 -7.89 -6.73
C CYS A 66 1.68 -6.89 -7.86
N GLY A 67 1.45 -5.60 -7.58
CA GLY A 67 1.79 -4.50 -8.47
C GLY A 67 3.14 -3.88 -8.12
N ALA A 68 3.92 -3.49 -9.13
CA ALA A 68 5.13 -2.68 -8.95
C ALA A 68 4.77 -1.20 -9.01
N GLN A 69 4.95 -0.44 -7.92
CA GLN A 69 4.63 0.99 -7.92
C GLN A 69 5.83 1.85 -8.30
N ILE A 70 5.66 2.66 -9.33
CA ILE A 70 6.66 3.62 -9.81
C ILE A 70 6.15 5.06 -9.69
N PHE A 71 7.08 6.03 -9.63
CA PHE A 71 6.77 7.45 -9.69
C PHE A 71 7.78 8.23 -10.51
N GLY A 72 7.35 9.35 -11.07
CA GLY A 72 8.12 10.27 -11.88
C GLY A 72 7.18 11.21 -12.63
N ASN A 73 7.74 12.22 -13.30
CA ASN A 73 7.00 13.25 -14.03
C ASN A 73 7.46 13.46 -15.48
N ASP A 74 8.28 12.57 -16.00
CA ASP A 74 8.71 12.57 -17.39
C ASP A 74 8.22 11.33 -18.12
N PRO A 75 7.42 11.45 -19.20
CA PRO A 75 6.79 10.29 -19.86
C PRO A 75 7.78 9.26 -20.38
N ALA A 76 8.91 9.67 -20.96
CA ALA A 76 9.91 8.76 -21.52
C ALA A 76 10.63 7.97 -20.41
N THR A 77 11.03 8.66 -19.35
CA THR A 77 11.66 8.03 -18.17
C THR A 77 10.71 7.10 -17.45
N MET A 78 9.40 7.44 -17.37
CA MET A 78 8.39 6.60 -16.77
C MET A 78 8.14 5.34 -17.58
N ALA A 79 8.09 5.43 -18.91
CA ALA A 79 7.96 4.28 -19.80
C ALA A 79 9.13 3.30 -19.67
N GLU A 80 10.37 3.82 -19.69
CA GLU A 80 11.58 2.99 -19.51
C GLU A 80 11.66 2.42 -18.09
N GLY A 81 11.38 3.24 -17.07
CA GLY A 81 11.33 2.79 -15.68
C GLY A 81 10.29 1.69 -15.43
N ALA A 82 9.14 1.73 -16.13
CA ALA A 82 8.12 0.69 -16.05
C ALA A 82 8.58 -0.66 -16.61
N LYS A 83 9.29 -0.66 -17.76
CA LYS A 83 9.92 -1.88 -18.32
C LYS A 83 10.90 -2.49 -17.33
N LEU A 84 11.81 -1.66 -16.81
CA LEU A 84 12.82 -2.11 -15.84
C LEU A 84 12.16 -2.61 -14.54
N ALA A 85 11.14 -1.91 -14.05
CA ALA A 85 10.40 -2.35 -12.87
C ALA A 85 9.76 -3.72 -13.07
N LEU A 86 9.15 -3.96 -14.22
CA LEU A 86 8.54 -5.25 -14.56
C LEU A 86 9.59 -6.36 -14.72
N GLU A 87 10.68 -6.08 -15.42
CA GLU A 87 11.80 -7.03 -15.62
C GLU A 87 12.43 -7.45 -14.28
N ILE A 88 12.66 -6.49 -13.38
CA ILE A 88 13.27 -6.75 -12.07
C ILE A 88 12.32 -7.49 -11.14
N SER A 89 11.03 -7.09 -11.11
CA SER A 89 10.08 -7.58 -10.11
C SER A 89 9.34 -8.85 -10.53
N GLY A 90 9.05 -9.02 -11.81
CA GLY A 90 8.09 -10.01 -12.30
C GLY A 90 6.67 -9.79 -11.73
N CYS A 91 6.31 -8.56 -11.33
CA CYS A 91 4.99 -8.22 -10.83
C CYS A 91 3.90 -8.39 -11.89
N ASP A 92 2.66 -8.53 -11.44
CA ASP A 92 1.52 -8.84 -12.31
C ASP A 92 1.01 -7.60 -13.06
N PHE A 93 1.23 -6.40 -12.51
CA PHE A 93 0.83 -5.11 -13.10
C PHE A 93 1.76 -3.98 -12.65
N ILE A 94 1.72 -2.85 -13.34
CA ILE A 94 2.40 -1.61 -12.94
C ILE A 94 1.38 -0.67 -12.30
N ASP A 95 1.74 -0.06 -11.17
CA ASP A 95 0.94 0.98 -10.51
C ASP A 95 1.70 2.32 -10.53
N ILE A 96 1.04 3.39 -10.97
CA ILE A 96 1.64 4.72 -11.01
C ILE A 96 1.20 5.52 -9.79
N ASN A 97 2.17 5.97 -8.99
CA ASN A 97 1.91 6.84 -7.85
C ASN A 97 1.62 8.27 -8.31
N MET A 98 0.38 8.69 -8.17
CA MET A 98 -0.08 10.08 -8.38
C MET A 98 -0.71 10.66 -7.10
N GLY A 99 -0.32 10.12 -5.92
CA GLY A 99 -0.94 10.48 -4.65
C GLY A 99 0.01 10.74 -3.47
N CYS A 100 1.32 10.52 -3.61
CA CYS A 100 2.28 10.75 -2.53
C CYS A 100 2.28 12.24 -2.11
N PRO A 101 1.98 12.57 -0.83
CA PRO A 101 1.84 13.95 -0.40
C PRO A 101 3.15 14.57 0.09
N MET A 102 4.22 13.77 0.20
CA MET A 102 5.48 14.20 0.81
C MET A 102 6.10 15.35 0.02
N PRO A 103 6.52 16.46 0.68
CA PRO A 103 7.02 17.66 0.00
C PRO A 103 8.16 17.38 -0.99
N LYS A 104 9.09 16.49 -0.65
CA LYS A 104 10.21 16.11 -1.51
C LYS A 104 9.75 15.51 -2.84
N ILE A 105 8.61 14.83 -2.87
CA ILE A 105 8.03 14.19 -4.07
C ILE A 105 7.05 15.16 -4.75
N ALA A 106 6.07 15.67 -3.99
CA ALA A 106 4.98 16.45 -4.56
C ALA A 106 5.43 17.83 -5.10
N ASN A 107 6.43 18.46 -4.47
CA ASN A 107 6.93 19.76 -4.93
C ASN A 107 7.83 19.67 -6.17
N SER A 108 8.39 18.48 -6.46
CA SER A 108 9.12 18.25 -7.72
C SER A 108 8.20 17.93 -8.91
N GLY A 109 6.89 17.91 -8.70
CA GLY A 109 5.91 17.58 -9.75
C GLY A 109 5.54 16.09 -9.81
N ASP A 110 6.14 15.26 -8.96
CA ASP A 110 5.88 13.82 -8.87
C ASP A 110 4.70 13.51 -7.91
N GLY A 111 4.23 12.30 -7.91
CA GLY A 111 3.19 11.85 -6.98
C GLY A 111 1.95 12.71 -7.05
N SER A 112 1.49 13.28 -5.92
CA SER A 112 0.33 14.18 -5.93
C SER A 112 0.54 15.51 -6.66
N GLY A 113 1.78 15.86 -7.03
CA GLY A 113 2.10 16.99 -7.89
C GLY A 113 1.45 16.86 -9.27
N LEU A 114 1.36 15.65 -9.81
CA LEU A 114 0.74 15.34 -11.10
C LEU A 114 -0.76 15.71 -11.15
N MET A 115 -1.44 15.74 -10.01
CA MET A 115 -2.84 16.17 -9.98
C MET A 115 -3.01 17.67 -10.35
N ARG A 116 -1.96 18.47 -10.32
CA ARG A 116 -1.94 19.87 -10.78
C ARG A 116 -1.71 20.02 -12.28
N THR A 117 -1.26 18.94 -12.93
CA THR A 117 -0.95 18.85 -14.37
C THR A 117 -1.59 17.60 -14.97
N PRO A 118 -2.94 17.53 -15.06
CA PRO A 118 -3.66 16.33 -15.50
C PRO A 118 -3.30 15.89 -16.92
N GLU A 119 -2.96 16.83 -17.79
CA GLU A 119 -2.50 16.57 -19.17
C GLU A 119 -1.23 15.73 -19.16
N LEU A 120 -0.21 16.16 -18.41
CA LEU A 120 1.05 15.44 -18.25
C LEU A 120 0.84 14.05 -17.60
N ALA A 121 -0.06 13.97 -16.61
CA ALA A 121 -0.40 12.68 -15.99
C ALA A 121 -0.97 11.70 -17.03
N GLY A 122 -1.84 12.15 -17.94
CA GLY A 122 -2.37 11.36 -19.05
C GLY A 122 -1.29 10.95 -20.06
N GLU A 123 -0.35 11.84 -20.39
CA GLU A 123 0.79 11.54 -21.28
C GLU A 123 1.69 10.45 -20.68
N ILE A 124 2.02 10.58 -19.39
CA ILE A 124 2.78 9.58 -18.65
C ILE A 124 2.09 8.23 -18.70
N LEU A 125 0.79 8.18 -18.39
CA LEU A 125 0.03 6.93 -18.37
C LEU A 125 0.02 6.27 -19.76
N ARG A 126 -0.26 7.02 -20.84
CA ARG A 126 -0.21 6.50 -22.22
C ARG A 126 1.16 5.93 -22.57
N ALA A 127 2.24 6.66 -22.22
CA ALA A 127 3.59 6.21 -22.47
C ALA A 127 3.92 4.90 -21.74
N VAL A 128 3.50 4.77 -20.48
CA VAL A 128 3.70 3.54 -19.69
C VAL A 128 2.86 2.39 -20.25
N CYS A 129 1.58 2.60 -20.57
CA CYS A 129 0.71 1.59 -21.16
C CYS A 129 1.25 1.05 -22.50
N ALA A 130 1.86 1.91 -23.32
CA ALA A 130 2.48 1.51 -24.57
C ALA A 130 3.80 0.73 -24.38
N ALA A 131 4.44 0.87 -23.21
CA ALA A 131 5.77 0.32 -22.93
C ALA A 131 5.74 -1.08 -22.31
N VAL A 132 4.66 -1.48 -21.64
CA VAL A 132 4.58 -2.74 -20.90
C VAL A 132 3.41 -3.60 -21.36
N PRO A 133 3.54 -4.95 -21.35
CA PRO A 133 2.47 -5.86 -21.79
C PRO A 133 1.45 -6.17 -20.68
N VAL A 134 1.59 -5.60 -19.51
CA VAL A 134 0.73 -5.84 -18.33
C VAL A 134 -0.20 -4.65 -18.09
N PRO A 135 -1.32 -4.83 -17.37
CA PRO A 135 -2.19 -3.71 -17.01
C PRO A 135 -1.44 -2.62 -16.23
N VAL A 136 -1.84 -1.37 -16.45
CA VAL A 136 -1.32 -0.21 -15.71
C VAL A 136 -2.44 0.41 -14.88
N THR A 137 -2.17 0.63 -13.59
CA THR A 137 -3.11 1.21 -12.65
C THR A 137 -2.60 2.55 -12.12
N VAL A 138 -3.49 3.35 -11.53
CA VAL A 138 -3.13 4.66 -10.97
C VAL A 138 -3.63 4.76 -9.54
N LYS A 139 -2.78 5.24 -8.62
CA LYS A 139 -3.19 5.60 -7.27
C LYS A 139 -3.07 7.11 -7.05
N CYS A 140 -4.19 7.78 -6.76
CA CYS A 140 -4.26 9.22 -6.59
C CYS A 140 -4.96 9.66 -5.29
N ARG A 141 -5.13 10.97 -5.13
CA ARG A 141 -5.90 11.65 -4.07
C ARG A 141 -7.06 12.42 -4.67
N LEU A 142 -7.76 13.24 -3.85
CA LEU A 142 -8.88 14.09 -4.32
C LEU A 142 -8.42 15.33 -5.09
N GLY A 143 -7.17 15.73 -4.92
CA GLY A 143 -6.60 16.95 -5.47
C GLY A 143 -5.44 17.46 -4.60
N TRP A 144 -4.95 18.65 -4.92
CA TRP A 144 -3.84 19.27 -4.19
C TRP A 144 -4.27 19.78 -2.80
N ASP A 145 -5.35 20.56 -2.75
CA ASP A 145 -5.97 21.09 -1.54
C ASP A 145 -7.50 21.19 -1.69
N LYS A 146 -8.17 21.72 -0.68
CA LYS A 146 -9.64 21.85 -0.68
C LYS A 146 -10.17 22.77 -1.77
N GLY A 147 -9.39 23.75 -2.22
CA GLY A 147 -9.76 24.68 -3.29
C GLY A 147 -9.51 24.14 -4.69
N SER A 148 -8.82 23.01 -4.80
CA SER A 148 -8.39 22.40 -6.08
C SER A 148 -8.66 20.89 -6.13
N ILE A 149 -9.83 20.47 -5.64
CA ILE A 149 -10.32 19.08 -5.80
C ILE A 149 -10.70 18.89 -7.27
N ASN A 150 -10.02 17.98 -7.96
CA ASN A 150 -10.20 17.71 -9.38
C ASN A 150 -10.24 16.21 -9.72
N VAL A 151 -10.44 15.35 -8.72
CA VAL A 151 -10.35 13.89 -8.90
C VAL A 151 -11.32 13.33 -9.93
N LEU A 152 -12.52 13.92 -10.11
CA LEU A 152 -13.48 13.46 -11.11
C LEU A 152 -12.91 13.59 -12.53
N ASP A 153 -12.52 14.78 -12.92
CA ASP A 153 -11.95 15.03 -14.24
C ASP A 153 -10.60 14.33 -14.42
N PHE A 154 -9.81 14.30 -13.33
CA PHE A 154 -8.51 13.63 -13.32
C PHE A 154 -8.65 12.13 -13.59
N THR A 155 -9.53 11.44 -12.88
CA THR A 155 -9.70 9.98 -13.05
C THR A 155 -10.38 9.62 -14.37
N LYS A 156 -11.28 10.45 -14.88
CA LYS A 156 -11.83 10.27 -16.23
C LYS A 156 -10.72 10.37 -17.28
N ARG A 157 -9.83 11.34 -17.15
CA ARG A 157 -8.65 11.45 -18.02
C ARG A 157 -7.73 10.24 -17.90
N MET A 158 -7.55 9.65 -16.69
CA MET A 158 -6.76 8.43 -16.52
C MET A 158 -7.41 7.24 -17.22
N GLU A 159 -8.73 7.07 -17.09
CA GLU A 159 -9.48 6.04 -17.84
C GLU A 159 -9.28 6.22 -19.36
N ASP A 160 -9.48 7.42 -19.89
CA ASP A 160 -9.32 7.75 -21.31
C ASP A 160 -7.86 7.62 -21.80
N SER A 161 -6.89 7.62 -20.87
CA SER A 161 -5.46 7.43 -21.15
C SER A 161 -4.99 5.98 -21.00
N GLY A 162 -5.89 5.05 -20.64
CA GLY A 162 -5.60 3.62 -20.61
C GLY A 162 -5.41 3.01 -19.22
N ALA A 163 -5.78 3.69 -18.13
CA ALA A 163 -5.78 3.08 -16.80
C ALA A 163 -6.68 1.85 -16.76
N ALA A 164 -6.16 0.74 -16.26
CA ALA A 164 -6.94 -0.48 -16.04
C ALA A 164 -7.71 -0.49 -14.72
N MET A 165 -7.36 0.38 -13.78
CA MET A 165 -7.99 0.55 -12.48
C MET A 165 -7.48 1.86 -11.85
N VAL A 166 -8.30 2.50 -11.02
CA VAL A 166 -7.88 3.63 -10.20
C VAL A 166 -8.10 3.36 -8.72
N THR A 167 -7.14 3.76 -7.89
CA THR A 167 -7.27 3.76 -6.42
C THR A 167 -7.30 5.19 -5.91
N ILE A 168 -8.31 5.55 -5.11
CA ILE A 168 -8.50 6.91 -4.64
C ILE A 168 -8.38 6.96 -3.11
N HIS A 169 -7.38 7.71 -2.63
CA HIS A 169 -7.38 8.09 -1.23
C HIS A 169 -8.30 9.29 -1.03
N GLY A 170 -9.35 9.14 -0.20
CA GLY A 170 -10.40 10.13 0.04
C GLY A 170 -9.94 11.40 0.77
N ARG A 171 -8.70 11.86 0.53
CA ARG A 171 -8.12 13.10 1.07
C ARG A 171 -7.35 13.85 0.01
N THR A 172 -7.25 15.17 0.16
CA THR A 172 -6.34 15.98 -0.65
C THR A 172 -4.88 15.79 -0.21
N ARG A 173 -3.93 16.28 -1.02
CA ARG A 173 -2.51 16.31 -0.65
C ARG A 173 -2.27 17.13 0.62
N ALA A 174 -2.90 18.29 0.73
CA ALA A 174 -2.72 19.19 1.87
C ALA A 174 -3.24 18.61 3.20
N GLN A 175 -4.26 17.76 3.17
CA GLN A 175 -4.77 17.08 4.35
C GLN A 175 -3.79 16.03 4.91
N LEU A 176 -2.85 15.53 4.13
CA LEU A 176 -2.02 14.39 4.54
C LEU A 176 -2.87 13.21 5.06
N TYR A 177 -3.04 13.14 6.37
CA TYR A 177 -3.86 12.13 7.07
C TYR A 177 -4.86 12.76 8.05
N SER A 178 -4.97 14.09 8.08
CA SER A 178 -5.91 14.81 8.97
C SER A 178 -7.34 14.77 8.45
N GLY A 179 -8.30 15.01 9.35
CA GLY A 179 -9.73 14.98 9.03
C GLY A 179 -10.21 13.57 8.69
N VAL A 180 -11.30 13.48 7.93
CA VAL A 180 -11.96 12.23 7.50
C VAL A 180 -11.78 12.05 6.00
N ALA A 181 -11.71 10.80 5.54
CA ALA A 181 -11.73 10.48 4.12
C ALA A 181 -13.12 10.76 3.53
N ASP A 182 -13.17 11.48 2.44
CA ASP A 182 -14.39 11.81 1.72
C ASP A 182 -14.81 10.64 0.80
N TRP A 183 -15.67 9.80 1.32
CA TRP A 183 -16.24 8.67 0.58
C TRP A 183 -17.32 9.10 -0.42
N ASP A 184 -17.97 10.26 -0.24
CA ASP A 184 -18.93 10.80 -1.20
C ASP A 184 -18.27 11.12 -2.53
N THR A 185 -17.09 11.72 -2.49
CA THR A 185 -16.33 11.99 -3.71
C THR A 185 -15.85 10.70 -4.37
N ILE A 186 -15.45 9.67 -3.60
CA ILE A 186 -15.09 8.35 -4.17
C ILE A 186 -16.30 7.72 -4.86
N ARG A 187 -17.50 7.78 -4.26
CA ARG A 187 -18.75 7.32 -4.88
C ARG A 187 -19.02 7.99 -6.23
N LYS A 188 -18.91 9.31 -6.31
CA LYS A 188 -19.10 10.06 -7.55
C LYS A 188 -18.12 9.61 -8.65
N VAL A 189 -16.87 9.33 -8.29
CA VAL A 189 -15.90 8.78 -9.24
C VAL A 189 -16.32 7.39 -9.69
N LYS A 190 -16.79 6.53 -8.78
CA LYS A 190 -17.27 5.18 -9.13
C LYS A 190 -18.47 5.23 -10.07
N GLU A 191 -19.38 6.16 -9.85
CA GLU A 191 -20.57 6.37 -10.71
C GLU A 191 -20.19 6.85 -12.14
N GLN A 192 -19.04 7.51 -12.27
CA GLN A 192 -18.58 8.10 -13.54
C GLN A 192 -17.74 7.13 -14.39
N LEU A 193 -16.94 6.26 -13.75
CA LEU A 193 -15.95 5.42 -14.45
C LEU A 193 -16.51 4.03 -14.79
N SER A 194 -16.06 3.48 -15.92
CA SER A 194 -16.32 2.11 -16.33
C SER A 194 -15.26 1.11 -15.83
N ILE A 195 -14.05 1.59 -15.57
CA ILE A 195 -12.97 0.81 -14.97
C ILE A 195 -13.15 0.63 -13.46
N PRO A 196 -12.53 -0.39 -12.85
CA PRO A 196 -12.59 -0.58 -11.40
C PRO A 196 -12.06 0.61 -10.60
N VAL A 197 -12.78 0.92 -9.52
CA VAL A 197 -12.42 1.95 -8.54
C VAL A 197 -12.18 1.31 -7.20
N ILE A 198 -11.01 1.56 -6.59
CA ILE A 198 -10.64 1.07 -5.27
C ILE A 198 -10.71 2.22 -4.26
N ALA A 199 -11.53 2.04 -3.22
CA ALA A 199 -11.66 3.04 -2.15
C ALA A 199 -10.54 2.87 -1.12
N ASN A 200 -9.89 3.99 -0.76
CA ASN A 200 -8.84 4.04 0.25
C ASN A 200 -9.06 5.20 1.22
N GLY A 201 -8.87 4.94 2.50
CA GLY A 201 -8.94 5.91 3.59
C GLY A 201 -9.98 5.55 4.64
N ASP A 202 -9.54 5.60 5.91
CA ASP A 202 -10.34 5.38 7.13
C ASP A 202 -11.07 4.03 7.22
N ILE A 203 -10.53 3.02 6.57
CA ILE A 203 -10.91 1.62 6.76
C ILE A 203 -10.06 1.10 7.91
N VAL A 204 -10.69 0.89 9.09
CA VAL A 204 -9.99 0.60 10.35
C VAL A 204 -10.43 -0.74 10.98
N ASP A 205 -11.51 -1.32 10.50
CA ASP A 205 -12.11 -2.57 10.95
C ASP A 205 -13.11 -3.10 9.93
N GLY A 206 -13.69 -4.27 10.17
CA GLY A 206 -14.71 -4.85 9.31
C GLY A 206 -15.96 -3.99 9.17
N ALA A 207 -16.37 -3.28 10.23
CA ALA A 207 -17.55 -2.43 10.21
C ALA A 207 -17.36 -1.20 9.30
N SER A 208 -16.20 -0.53 9.39
CA SER A 208 -15.86 0.60 8.52
C SER A 208 -15.65 0.15 7.07
N ALA A 209 -15.10 -1.04 6.84
CA ALA A 209 -14.98 -1.63 5.51
C ALA A 209 -16.34 -1.85 4.87
N LEU A 210 -17.28 -2.45 5.60
CA LEU A 210 -18.65 -2.69 5.13
C LEU A 210 -19.35 -1.36 4.80
N ARG A 211 -19.25 -0.35 5.68
CA ARG A 211 -19.82 0.98 5.41
C ARG A 211 -19.19 1.63 4.18
N CYS A 212 -17.85 1.59 4.06
CA CYS A 212 -17.14 2.16 2.92
C CYS A 212 -17.56 1.50 1.61
N SER A 213 -17.61 0.17 1.57
CA SER A 213 -18.03 -0.60 0.39
C SER A 213 -19.47 -0.26 -0.03
N HIS A 214 -20.42 -0.29 0.91
CA HIS A 214 -21.83 0.03 0.62
C HIS A 214 -22.02 1.49 0.20
N TRP A 215 -21.32 2.41 0.85
CA TRP A 215 -21.49 3.83 0.60
C TRP A 215 -20.89 4.27 -0.74
N THR A 216 -19.70 3.75 -1.06
CA THR A 216 -18.99 4.15 -2.27
C THR A 216 -19.36 3.34 -3.50
N GLY A 217 -19.85 2.10 -3.33
CA GLY A 217 -20.02 1.14 -4.41
C GLY A 217 -18.70 0.73 -5.09
N ALA A 218 -17.57 1.00 -4.45
CA ALA A 218 -16.24 0.68 -4.99
C ALA A 218 -16.07 -0.83 -5.23
N ASP A 219 -15.30 -1.19 -6.26
CA ASP A 219 -15.07 -2.58 -6.66
C ASP A 219 -14.11 -3.32 -5.73
N GLY A 220 -13.36 -2.59 -4.91
CA GLY A 220 -12.47 -3.13 -3.90
C GLY A 220 -12.06 -2.08 -2.88
N LEU A 221 -11.37 -2.53 -1.83
CA LEU A 221 -10.94 -1.70 -0.72
C LEU A 221 -9.43 -1.76 -0.53
N MET A 222 -8.78 -0.61 -0.30
CA MET A 222 -7.36 -0.54 0.01
C MET A 222 -7.15 -0.10 1.45
N ILE A 223 -6.42 -0.91 2.22
CA ILE A 223 -6.18 -0.72 3.64
C ILE A 223 -4.73 -0.29 3.85
N GLY A 224 -4.53 0.79 4.59
CA GLY A 224 -3.20 1.33 4.89
C GLY A 224 -2.86 1.22 6.38
N ARG A 225 -2.85 2.34 7.08
CA ARG A 225 -2.37 2.48 8.48
C ARG A 225 -2.97 1.51 9.50
N SER A 226 -4.15 1.01 9.22
CA SER A 226 -4.83 0.03 10.10
C SER A 226 -4.16 -1.34 10.10
N THR A 227 -3.32 -1.63 9.10
CA THR A 227 -2.51 -2.86 9.05
C THR A 227 -1.30 -2.83 10.01
N PHE A 228 -0.95 -1.67 10.59
CA PHE A 228 0.22 -1.51 11.45
C PHE A 228 0.08 -2.33 12.74
N GLY A 229 0.80 -3.44 12.83
CA GLY A 229 0.70 -4.41 13.91
C GLY A 229 -0.60 -5.20 13.94
N ASP A 230 -1.40 -5.09 12.88
CA ASP A 230 -2.66 -5.80 12.71
C ASP A 230 -2.90 -6.26 11.25
N PRO A 231 -2.05 -7.13 10.71
CA PRO A 231 -2.25 -7.67 9.36
C PRO A 231 -3.48 -8.60 9.28
N TRP A 232 -4.09 -9.00 10.38
CA TRP A 232 -5.33 -9.79 10.43
C TRP A 232 -6.57 -9.02 10.00
N ILE A 233 -6.49 -7.69 9.89
CA ILE A 233 -7.57 -6.83 9.40
C ILE A 233 -8.12 -7.32 8.05
N PHE A 234 -7.31 -7.94 7.21
CA PHE A 234 -7.76 -8.48 5.92
C PHE A 234 -8.75 -9.64 6.11
N ALA A 235 -8.48 -10.55 7.05
CA ALA A 235 -9.39 -11.64 7.36
C ALA A 235 -10.70 -11.11 7.99
N GLU A 236 -10.61 -10.12 8.87
CA GLU A 236 -11.77 -9.46 9.48
C GLU A 236 -12.63 -8.76 8.42
N VAL A 237 -12.02 -7.96 7.56
CA VAL A 237 -12.73 -7.24 6.49
C VAL A 237 -13.37 -8.21 5.49
N ARG A 238 -12.68 -9.28 5.11
CA ARG A 238 -13.24 -10.32 4.23
C ARG A 238 -14.46 -10.98 4.86
N ALA A 239 -14.41 -11.32 6.14
CA ALA A 239 -15.54 -11.90 6.86
C ALA A 239 -16.72 -10.94 6.92
N ALA A 240 -16.47 -9.67 7.25
CA ALA A 240 -17.51 -8.64 7.30
C ALA A 240 -18.21 -8.44 5.94
N LEU A 241 -17.45 -8.32 4.86
CA LEU A 241 -18.00 -8.16 3.51
C LEU A 241 -18.76 -9.40 3.03
N GLY A 242 -18.31 -10.59 3.44
CA GLY A 242 -18.96 -11.87 3.13
C GLY A 242 -20.13 -12.24 4.04
N GLY A 243 -20.50 -11.42 5.02
CA GLY A 243 -21.55 -11.70 5.98
C GLY A 243 -21.26 -12.90 6.90
N SER A 244 -19.98 -13.26 7.05
CA SER A 244 -19.53 -14.33 7.93
C SER A 244 -19.22 -13.83 9.34
N PRO A 245 -19.22 -14.70 10.38
CA PRO A 245 -18.78 -14.32 11.72
C PRO A 245 -17.37 -13.75 11.69
N LEU A 246 -17.15 -12.64 12.41
CA LEU A 246 -15.83 -12.04 12.49
C LEU A 246 -14.85 -12.97 13.21
N PRO A 247 -13.61 -13.10 12.71
CA PRO A 247 -12.59 -13.88 13.39
C PRO A 247 -12.26 -13.25 14.75
N GLN A 248 -11.95 -14.10 15.73
CA GLN A 248 -11.44 -13.60 17.00
C GLN A 248 -10.10 -12.90 16.81
N ARG A 249 -9.89 -11.83 17.55
CA ARG A 249 -8.59 -11.14 17.56
C ARG A 249 -7.52 -12.12 18.07
N PRO A 250 -6.36 -12.23 17.37
CA PRO A 250 -5.30 -13.15 17.77
C PRO A 250 -4.80 -12.86 19.19
N ALA A 251 -4.54 -13.94 19.95
CA ALA A 251 -3.88 -13.84 21.24
C ALA A 251 -2.49 -13.17 21.10
N LEU A 252 -1.98 -12.57 22.17
CA LEU A 252 -0.67 -11.91 22.12
C LEU A 252 0.44 -12.84 21.63
N LYS A 253 0.42 -14.11 22.06
CA LYS A 253 1.37 -15.15 21.62
C LYS A 253 1.39 -15.30 20.08
N ASP A 254 0.22 -15.35 19.44
CA ASP A 254 0.12 -15.49 18.00
C ASP A 254 0.57 -14.21 17.27
N ARG A 255 0.28 -13.05 17.85
CA ARG A 255 0.75 -11.76 17.34
C ARG A 255 2.28 -11.67 17.36
N ILE A 256 2.92 -12.15 18.43
CA ILE A 256 4.38 -12.20 18.54
C ILE A 256 4.98 -13.20 17.54
N ALA A 257 4.36 -14.36 17.36
CA ALA A 257 4.83 -15.35 16.38
C ALA A 257 4.81 -14.79 14.94
N VAL A 258 3.76 -14.07 14.56
CA VAL A 258 3.68 -13.42 13.26
C VAL A 258 4.70 -12.26 13.13
N ALA A 259 4.92 -11.49 14.20
CA ALA A 259 5.96 -10.46 14.22
C ALA A 259 7.36 -11.08 13.98
N LEU A 260 7.70 -12.13 14.69
CA LEU A 260 8.98 -12.85 14.51
C LEU A 260 9.12 -13.36 13.08
N ARG A 261 8.08 -13.98 12.54
CA ARG A 261 8.08 -14.43 11.14
C ARG A 261 8.35 -13.30 10.16
N GLN A 262 7.74 -12.14 10.36
CA GLN A 262 8.00 -10.94 9.53
C GLN A 262 9.48 -10.51 9.62
N PHE A 263 10.06 -10.48 10.82
CA PHE A 263 11.44 -10.02 11.01
C PHE A 263 12.46 -10.99 10.44
N GLU A 264 12.22 -12.31 10.53
CA GLU A 264 13.01 -13.35 9.88
C GLU A 264 12.98 -13.21 8.35
N LEU A 265 11.82 -12.92 7.77
CA LEU A 265 11.70 -12.63 6.34
C LEU A 265 12.47 -11.36 5.95
N ALA A 266 12.40 -10.30 6.76
CA ALA A 266 13.16 -9.08 6.52
C ALA A 266 14.67 -9.31 6.61
N GLU A 267 15.14 -10.12 7.57
CA GLU A 267 16.54 -10.52 7.67
C GLU A 267 17.02 -11.27 6.42
N GLN A 268 16.21 -12.21 5.91
CA GLN A 268 16.51 -12.94 4.67
C GLN A 268 16.58 -12.03 3.45
N ASP A 269 15.81 -10.93 3.42
CA ASP A 269 15.75 -10.03 2.28
C ASP A 269 16.89 -9.01 2.24
N HIS A 270 17.22 -8.38 3.37
CA HIS A 270 18.20 -7.30 3.39
C HIS A 270 19.21 -7.34 4.53
N GLY A 271 19.25 -8.47 5.26
CA GLY A 271 20.23 -8.74 6.33
C GLY A 271 19.84 -8.16 7.68
N GLU A 272 20.47 -8.70 8.73
CA GLU A 272 20.13 -8.46 10.13
C GLU A 272 20.04 -6.98 10.51
N HIS A 273 21.05 -6.19 10.12
CA HIS A 273 21.12 -4.79 10.52
C HIS A 273 19.89 -3.97 10.08
N ILE A 274 19.52 -4.07 8.80
CA ILE A 274 18.36 -3.33 8.25
C ILE A 274 17.06 -3.90 8.83
N ALA A 275 16.94 -5.24 8.89
CA ALA A 275 15.77 -5.90 9.46
C ALA A 275 15.50 -5.45 10.90
N CYS A 276 16.52 -5.34 11.75
CA CYS A 276 16.37 -4.86 13.13
C CYS A 276 15.92 -3.40 13.20
N LEU A 277 16.46 -2.51 12.33
CA LEU A 277 16.03 -1.11 12.29
C LEU A 277 14.55 -0.97 11.91
N GLU A 278 14.09 -1.76 10.95
CA GLU A 278 12.70 -1.77 10.51
C GLU A 278 11.78 -2.45 11.53
N ALA A 279 12.24 -3.53 12.12
CA ALA A 279 11.50 -4.25 13.16
C ALA A 279 11.14 -3.38 14.37
N ARG A 280 11.93 -2.37 14.75
CA ARG A 280 11.65 -1.48 15.89
C ARG A 280 10.25 -0.88 15.83
N LYS A 281 9.86 -0.34 14.70
CA LYS A 281 8.53 0.26 14.52
C LYS A 281 7.43 -0.80 14.44
N HIS A 282 7.66 -1.88 13.68
CA HIS A 282 6.67 -2.94 13.50
C HIS A 282 6.39 -3.69 14.82
N PHE A 283 7.42 -4.04 15.57
CA PHE A 283 7.27 -4.72 16.84
C PHE A 283 6.48 -3.88 17.86
N ALA A 284 6.78 -2.57 17.95
CA ALA A 284 6.02 -1.65 18.78
C ALA A 284 4.54 -1.57 18.36
N TRP A 285 4.24 -1.68 17.05
CA TRP A 285 2.87 -1.72 16.55
C TRP A 285 2.16 -3.03 16.92
N TYR A 286 2.82 -4.18 16.84
CA TYR A 286 2.26 -5.47 17.28
C TYR A 286 1.87 -5.47 18.77
N LEU A 287 2.49 -4.62 19.58
CA LEU A 287 2.15 -4.42 21.01
C LEU A 287 1.09 -3.35 21.23
N ARG A 288 0.44 -2.81 20.20
CA ARG A 288 -0.62 -1.81 20.36
C ARG A 288 -1.80 -2.40 21.14
N GLY A 289 -2.25 -1.69 22.18
CA GLY A 289 -3.35 -2.11 23.03
C GLY A 289 -3.01 -3.21 24.05
N VAL A 290 -1.74 -3.61 24.17
CA VAL A 290 -1.28 -4.54 25.19
C VAL A 290 -0.96 -3.77 26.47
N ALA A 291 -1.63 -4.12 27.58
CA ALA A 291 -1.37 -3.54 28.89
C ALA A 291 0.09 -3.79 29.30
N HIS A 292 0.66 -2.87 30.06
CA HIS A 292 2.04 -2.94 30.61
C HIS A 292 3.16 -3.07 29.56
N SER A 293 2.88 -2.91 28.25
CA SER A 293 3.87 -3.04 27.18
C SER A 293 4.88 -1.87 27.08
N GLY A 294 4.75 -0.84 27.92
CA GLY A 294 5.60 0.37 27.86
C GLY A 294 7.08 0.08 28.06
N PHE A 295 7.43 -0.81 28.99
CA PHE A 295 8.80 -1.25 29.23
C PHE A 295 9.40 -1.89 27.95
N TYR A 296 8.69 -2.85 27.34
CA TYR A 296 9.14 -3.54 26.13
C TYR A 296 9.27 -2.64 24.92
N LYS A 297 8.41 -1.61 24.77
CA LYS A 297 8.56 -0.63 23.69
C LYS A 297 9.86 0.17 23.79
N LYS A 298 10.36 0.40 25.03
CA LYS A 298 11.66 1.03 25.26
C LYS A 298 12.80 0.08 24.84
N GLU A 299 12.75 -1.18 25.28
CA GLU A 299 13.71 -2.22 24.88
C GLU A 299 13.76 -2.38 23.36
N ILE A 300 12.59 -2.49 22.69
CA ILE A 300 12.47 -2.58 21.24
C ILE A 300 13.16 -1.40 20.54
N SER A 301 13.12 -0.19 21.09
CA SER A 301 13.74 0.98 20.46
C SER A 301 15.27 0.90 20.39
N SER A 302 15.89 0.08 21.26
CA SER A 302 17.34 -0.08 21.37
C SER A 302 17.89 -1.41 20.80
N MET A 303 17.03 -2.33 20.37
CA MET A 303 17.48 -3.62 19.81
C MET A 303 18.33 -3.43 18.55
N THR A 304 19.38 -4.25 18.40
CA THR A 304 20.39 -4.15 17.33
C THR A 304 20.65 -5.46 16.60
N SER A 305 20.16 -6.57 17.13
CA SER A 305 20.37 -7.91 16.59
C SER A 305 19.08 -8.73 16.58
N MET A 306 19.03 -9.80 15.81
CA MET A 306 17.94 -10.78 15.87
C MET A 306 17.88 -11.47 17.24
N GLU A 307 19.01 -11.64 17.93
CA GLU A 307 19.06 -12.18 19.28
C GLU A 307 18.30 -11.29 20.27
N ASP A 308 18.44 -9.95 20.17
CA ASP A 308 17.64 -9.00 20.96
C ASP A 308 16.13 -9.18 20.68
N ILE A 309 15.75 -9.35 19.41
CA ILE A 309 14.35 -9.54 19.00
C ILE A 309 13.80 -10.80 19.66
N TYR A 310 14.52 -11.95 19.58
CA TYR A 310 14.07 -13.21 20.17
C TYR A 310 14.01 -13.13 21.71
N ARG A 311 14.99 -12.49 22.35
CA ARG A 311 15.00 -12.28 23.80
C ARG A 311 13.79 -11.47 24.24
N ILE A 312 13.54 -10.31 23.61
CA ILE A 312 12.40 -9.44 23.94
C ILE A 312 11.08 -10.18 23.68
N ALA A 313 10.94 -10.91 22.58
CA ALA A 313 9.73 -11.66 22.25
C ALA A 313 9.44 -12.75 23.30
N LYS A 314 10.47 -13.43 23.79
CA LYS A 314 10.38 -14.44 24.86
C LYS A 314 9.94 -13.82 26.19
N GLU A 315 10.53 -12.68 26.56
CA GLU A 315 10.18 -11.95 27.78
C GLU A 315 8.72 -11.43 27.72
N ILE A 316 8.28 -10.84 26.59
CA ILE A 316 6.90 -10.44 26.37
C ILE A 316 5.94 -11.63 26.53
N SER A 317 6.29 -12.77 25.92
CA SER A 317 5.47 -13.98 26.01
C SER A 317 5.40 -14.57 27.42
N ARG A 318 6.41 -14.36 28.25
CA ARG A 318 6.41 -14.78 29.65
C ARG A 318 5.59 -13.83 30.56
N ASP A 319 5.72 -12.53 30.33
CA ASP A 319 5.30 -11.52 31.31
C ASP A 319 3.93 -10.88 30.98
N LEU A 320 3.50 -10.93 29.71
CA LEU A 320 2.29 -10.25 29.23
C LEU A 320 1.23 -11.19 28.60
N VAL A 321 1.51 -12.50 28.49
CA VAL A 321 0.56 -13.52 27.95
C VAL A 321 -0.27 -14.14 29.04
#